data_85676f3c68885732069ca098269e54c1
#
_entry.id   85676f3c68885732069ca098269e54c1
#
_cell.length_a   1.000
_cell.length_b   1.000
_cell.length_c   1.000
_cell.angle_alpha   90.00
_cell.angle_beta   90.00
_cell.angle_gamma   90.00
#
_symmetry.space_group_name_H-M   'P 1'
#
loop_
_entity.id
_entity.type
_entity.pdbx_description
1 polymer ?
#
loop_
_entity_poly.entity_id
_entity_poly.type
_entity_poly.pdbx_seq_one_letter_code
_entity_poly.pdbx_strand_id
1 'polypeptide(L)'
;MKKLKIFKGIIFPVALIIISFMIYSCGNEKDNLEEVNSGTPVTVTHPYITSISDYIELNGSTVFLTKEIVRATFQGYIEKVFKNVGDNIKPGDDLFQIKTIETAAADSLNILLGNKQFKGYINLRAKSDGVLTELNYHQGDFVSNGELLAVVSNPSSMRIEVNVPFEDVSKTIIGKECEVQLPDGEKLKGIIDRSIPKVDSATQTQTYFIKLVLYKSLPEDLNVLIRIPFNKLNNVLALPRSSLLTNVTQDSFWVMKLINDSTAIKTNIKKGIENDSLVQILNSNLNPDDKVILTGGYGLPDTAKVEIEK
;
A
#
# COMPACT_ATOMS: atom_id res chain seq x y z
N MET A 1 -48.92 53.82 -63.70
CA MET A 1 -50.18 53.41 -64.36
C MET A 1 -49.88 52.16 -65.20
N LYS A 2 -50.67 51.09 -65.08
CA LYS A 2 -50.63 49.85 -65.89
C LYS A 2 -49.36 49.01 -65.77
N LYS A 3 -49.50 47.89 -65.08
CA LYS A 3 -49.12 46.50 -65.34
C LYS A 3 -48.71 45.76 -64.01
N LEU A 4 -49.71 45.27 -63.29
CA LEU A 4 -49.47 44.23 -62.33
C LEU A 4 -50.75 43.41 -62.13
N LYS A 5 -51.11 42.61 -63.08
CA LYS A 5 -52.32 41.76 -63.01
C LYS A 5 -52.21 40.38 -63.69
N ILE A 6 -51.04 39.92 -64.08
CA ILE A 6 -50.96 38.66 -64.84
C ILE A 6 -50.14 37.58 -64.09
N PHE A 7 -49.72 37.79 -62.83
CA PHE A 7 -48.86 36.79 -62.15
C PHE A 7 -49.56 36.01 -61.05
N LYS A 8 -50.87 36.18 -60.79
CA LYS A 8 -51.63 35.48 -59.77
C LYS A 8 -52.29 34.16 -60.20
N GLY A 9 -52.30 33.84 -61.50
CA GLY A 9 -53.06 32.66 -62.03
C GLY A 9 -52.19 31.35 -62.12
N ILE A 10 -50.86 31.46 -62.11
CA ILE A 10 -49.99 30.31 -62.43
C ILE A 10 -49.34 29.75 -61.17
N ILE A 11 -49.28 30.54 -60.08
CA ILE A 11 -48.64 30.09 -58.82
C ILE A 11 -49.51 29.09 -58.04
N PHE A 12 -50.84 29.19 -58.16
CA PHE A 12 -51.75 28.33 -57.41
C PHE A 12 -51.78 26.85 -57.85
N PRO A 13 -51.75 26.48 -59.10
CA PRO A 13 -51.71 25.08 -59.52
C PRO A 13 -50.34 24.42 -59.32
N VAL A 14 -49.24 25.20 -59.38
CA VAL A 14 -47.87 24.65 -59.11
C VAL A 14 -47.66 24.38 -57.69
N ALA A 15 -48.19 25.16 -56.74
CA ALA A 15 -48.13 24.91 -55.30
C ALA A 15 -48.95 23.65 -54.89
N LEU A 16 -50.06 23.40 -55.58
CA LEU A 16 -50.89 22.20 -55.29
C LEU A 16 -50.24 20.92 -55.84
N ILE A 17 -49.48 20.96 -56.91
CA ILE A 17 -48.73 19.79 -57.42
C ILE A 17 -47.52 19.51 -56.56
N ILE A 18 -46.86 20.51 -56.02
CA ILE A 18 -45.71 20.31 -55.08
C ILE A 18 -46.16 19.72 -53.72
N ILE A 19 -47.32 20.12 -53.21
CA ILE A 19 -47.93 19.57 -51.99
C ILE A 19 -48.41 18.16 -52.25
N SER A 20 -48.94 17.77 -53.41
CA SER A 20 -49.32 16.41 -53.77
C SER A 20 -48.10 15.45 -53.87
N PHE A 21 -46.93 15.96 -54.25
CA PHE A 21 -45.72 15.17 -54.39
C PHE A 21 -45.04 14.94 -53.00
N MET A 22 -45.25 15.79 -51.98
CA MET A 22 -44.78 15.59 -50.62
C MET A 22 -45.60 14.56 -49.84
N ILE A 23 -46.83 14.25 -50.25
CA ILE A 23 -47.66 13.27 -49.55
C ILE A 23 -47.42 11.83 -50.06
N TYR A 24 -46.79 11.65 -51.21
CA TYR A 24 -46.47 10.33 -51.76
C TYR A 24 -45.04 9.82 -51.39
N SER A 25 -44.24 10.62 -50.66
CA SER A 25 -42.88 10.24 -50.22
C SER A 25 -42.83 9.66 -48.81
N CYS A 26 -43.96 9.27 -48.21
CA CYS A 26 -43.98 8.38 -47.06
C CYS A 26 -44.13 6.93 -47.54
N GLY A 27 -43.16 6.45 -48.26
CA GLY A 27 -42.96 5.03 -48.49
C GLY A 27 -42.61 4.39 -47.18
N ASN A 28 -43.42 3.41 -46.78
CA ASN A 28 -43.17 2.46 -45.72
C ASN A 28 -41.84 1.73 -45.97
N GLU A 29 -40.70 2.33 -45.64
CA GLU A 29 -39.54 1.57 -45.25
C GLU A 29 -39.88 0.97 -43.87
N LYS A 30 -40.38 -0.23 -43.89
CA LYS A 30 -40.16 -1.12 -42.73
C LYS A 30 -38.65 -1.25 -42.65
N ASP A 31 -38.01 -0.35 -41.88
CA ASP A 31 -36.74 -0.67 -41.24
C ASP A 31 -36.98 -1.96 -40.46
N ASN A 32 -36.67 -3.07 -41.10
CA ASN A 32 -36.22 -4.23 -40.37
C ASN A 32 -34.95 -3.78 -39.68
N LEU A 33 -35.07 -3.06 -38.55
CA LEU A 33 -34.13 -3.12 -37.48
C LEU A 33 -34.13 -4.62 -37.10
N GLU A 34 -33.32 -5.41 -37.78
CA GLU A 34 -32.74 -6.54 -37.13
C GLU A 34 -32.18 -5.95 -35.84
N GLU A 35 -32.89 -6.12 -34.73
CA GLU A 35 -32.28 -6.06 -33.42
C GLU A 35 -31.07 -6.98 -33.53
N VAL A 36 -29.91 -6.38 -33.79
CA VAL A 36 -28.63 -7.04 -33.60
C VAL A 36 -28.61 -7.33 -32.09
N ASN A 37 -29.12 -8.51 -31.77
CA ASN A 37 -29.27 -9.02 -30.41
C ASN A 37 -27.86 -9.46 -29.97
N SER A 38 -26.91 -8.53 -30.14
CA SER A 38 -25.53 -8.69 -29.68
C SER A 38 -25.58 -8.72 -28.17
N GLY A 39 -25.26 -9.86 -27.61
CA GLY A 39 -25.17 -10.03 -26.17
C GLY A 39 -24.21 -9.01 -25.57
N THR A 40 -24.40 -8.64 -24.34
CA THR A 40 -23.44 -7.79 -23.60
C THR A 40 -22.10 -8.52 -23.57
N PRO A 41 -20.99 -7.87 -23.97
CA PRO A 41 -19.67 -8.51 -23.94
C PRO A 41 -19.25 -8.76 -22.48
N VAL A 42 -18.83 -9.99 -22.19
CA VAL A 42 -18.46 -10.43 -20.84
C VAL A 42 -17.24 -11.36 -20.87
N THR A 43 -16.45 -11.31 -19.82
CA THR A 43 -15.44 -12.34 -19.55
C THR A 43 -15.97 -13.35 -18.55
N VAL A 44 -15.45 -14.57 -18.57
CA VAL A 44 -15.93 -15.67 -17.74
C VAL A 44 -14.82 -16.29 -16.90
N THR A 45 -15.23 -16.90 -15.80
CA THR A 45 -14.38 -17.68 -14.89
C THR A 45 -15.14 -18.91 -14.40
N HIS A 46 -14.45 -19.77 -13.66
CA HIS A 46 -15.04 -20.94 -13.02
C HIS A 46 -14.85 -20.87 -11.51
N PRO A 47 -15.80 -21.34 -10.68
CA PRO A 47 -15.52 -21.60 -9.30
C PRO A 47 -14.42 -22.65 -9.15
N TYR A 48 -13.53 -22.48 -8.19
CA TYR A 48 -12.45 -23.45 -7.96
C TYR A 48 -12.19 -23.66 -6.48
N ILE A 49 -11.64 -24.81 -6.14
CA ILE A 49 -11.29 -25.16 -4.76
C ILE A 49 -9.90 -24.61 -4.46
N THR A 50 -9.82 -23.79 -3.41
CA THR A 50 -8.56 -23.14 -3.01
C THR A 50 -8.54 -22.86 -1.50
N SER A 51 -7.46 -22.24 -1.04
CA SER A 51 -7.36 -21.69 0.32
C SER A 51 -7.62 -20.19 0.29
N ILE A 52 -8.37 -19.70 1.26
CA ILE A 52 -8.61 -18.27 1.46
C ILE A 52 -8.32 -17.90 2.91
N SER A 53 -7.79 -16.71 3.14
CA SER A 53 -7.50 -16.19 4.47
C SER A 53 -8.02 -14.76 4.58
N ASP A 54 -8.54 -14.45 5.77
CA ASP A 54 -8.73 -13.07 6.19
C ASP A 54 -7.38 -12.46 6.60
N TYR A 55 -7.30 -11.14 6.55
CA TYR A 55 -6.11 -10.39 6.94
C TYR A 55 -6.47 -9.27 7.92
N ILE A 56 -5.60 -9.07 8.90
CA ILE A 56 -5.54 -7.82 9.65
C ILE A 56 -4.54 -6.93 8.92
N GLU A 57 -4.94 -5.72 8.58
CA GLU A 57 -4.08 -4.71 7.97
C GLU A 57 -3.68 -3.68 9.01
N LEU A 58 -2.38 -3.50 9.19
CA LEU A 58 -1.80 -2.59 10.17
C LEU A 58 -0.68 -1.78 9.53
N ASN A 59 -0.52 -0.55 9.97
CA ASN A 59 0.65 0.26 9.63
C ASN A 59 1.77 -0.01 10.64
N GLY A 60 2.98 -0.12 10.14
CA GLY A 60 4.18 -0.22 10.94
C GLY A 60 5.31 0.62 10.37
N SER A 61 6.42 0.69 11.07
CA SER A 61 7.63 1.38 10.63
C SER A 61 8.87 0.55 10.87
N THR A 62 9.88 0.74 10.04
CA THR A 62 11.19 0.12 10.25
C THR A 62 11.91 0.79 11.39
N VAL A 63 12.54 -0.02 12.26
CA VAL A 63 13.35 0.46 13.38
C VAL A 63 14.65 -0.31 13.48
N PHE A 64 15.73 0.34 13.88
CA PHE A 64 16.96 -0.35 14.27
C PHE A 64 16.97 -0.56 15.78
N LEU A 65 16.95 -1.81 16.23
CA LEU A 65 16.85 -2.13 17.65
C LEU A 65 18.18 -1.96 18.41
N THR A 66 19.29 -1.98 17.69
CA THR A 66 20.63 -1.79 18.28
C THR A 66 21.19 -0.46 17.83
N LYS A 67 21.35 0.45 18.80
CA LYS A 67 21.93 1.78 18.61
C LYS A 67 22.99 2.02 19.68
N GLU A 68 24.13 2.53 19.26
CA GLU A 68 25.14 3.09 20.16
C GLU A 68 24.94 4.59 20.27
N ILE A 69 24.67 5.05 21.48
CA ILE A 69 24.54 6.48 21.81
C ILE A 69 25.92 6.98 22.24
N VAL A 70 26.56 7.77 21.39
CA VAL A 70 27.87 8.36 21.65
C VAL A 70 27.67 9.68 22.42
N ARG A 71 28.16 9.71 23.66
CA ARG A 71 28.05 10.90 24.52
C ARG A 71 29.41 11.47 24.89
N ALA A 72 29.48 12.77 25.09
CA ALA A 72 30.66 13.44 25.62
C ALA A 72 30.98 12.89 27.04
N THR A 73 32.20 12.42 27.25
CA THR A 73 32.67 11.94 28.55
C THR A 73 33.27 13.04 29.42
N PHE A 74 33.59 14.18 28.80
CA PHE A 74 34.17 15.37 29.43
C PHE A 74 33.61 16.61 28.74
N GLN A 75 33.64 17.73 29.46
CA GLN A 75 33.32 19.03 28.87
C GLN A 75 34.55 19.59 28.13
N GLY A 76 34.29 20.29 27.01
CA GLY A 76 35.36 20.87 26.21
C GLY A 76 34.90 21.28 24.82
N TYR A 77 35.85 21.48 23.93
CA TYR A 77 35.58 21.87 22.54
C TYR A 77 35.85 20.71 21.61
N ILE A 78 35.00 20.49 20.62
CA ILE A 78 35.23 19.53 19.56
C ILE A 78 36.39 20.04 18.68
N GLU A 79 37.54 19.42 18.82
CA GLU A 79 38.72 19.75 18.01
C GLU A 79 38.63 19.15 16.62
N LYS A 80 38.11 17.92 16.51
CA LYS A 80 37.94 17.22 15.25
C LYS A 80 36.78 16.25 15.28
N VAL A 81 36.08 16.18 14.13
CA VAL A 81 35.09 15.14 13.80
C VAL A 81 35.72 14.27 12.71
N PHE A 82 35.77 12.95 12.91
CA PHE A 82 36.44 12.01 12.00
C PHE A 82 35.50 11.31 11.02
N LYS A 83 34.19 11.33 11.30
CA LYS A 83 33.16 10.62 10.54
C LYS A 83 31.97 11.53 10.25
N ASN A 84 31.29 11.26 9.14
CA ASN A 84 30.09 11.97 8.73
C ASN A 84 28.85 11.07 8.80
N VAL A 85 27.65 11.67 8.81
CA VAL A 85 26.39 10.93 8.69
C VAL A 85 26.41 10.11 7.39
N GLY A 86 26.04 8.82 7.51
CA GLY A 86 26.09 7.85 6.42
C GLY A 86 27.37 7.00 6.37
N ASP A 87 28.42 7.36 7.11
CA ASP A 87 29.65 6.57 7.15
C ASP A 87 29.47 5.24 7.87
N ASN A 88 30.09 4.19 7.34
CA ASN A 88 30.20 2.92 8.03
C ASN A 88 31.22 3.02 9.16
N ILE A 89 30.82 2.55 10.34
CA ILE A 89 31.58 2.60 11.58
C ILE A 89 31.97 1.19 12.00
N LYS A 90 33.21 1.05 12.47
CA LYS A 90 33.71 -0.19 13.08
C LYS A 90 34.10 0.06 14.52
N PRO A 91 34.04 -0.97 15.40
CA PRO A 91 34.53 -0.86 16.77
C PRO A 91 35.99 -0.36 16.78
N GLY A 92 36.25 0.68 17.58
CA GLY A 92 37.56 1.32 17.68
C GLY A 92 37.80 2.50 16.75
N ASP A 93 36.92 2.76 15.78
CA ASP A 93 37.02 3.96 14.93
C ASP A 93 36.94 5.22 15.79
N ASP A 94 37.85 6.18 15.54
CA ASP A 94 37.76 7.50 16.14
C ASP A 94 36.57 8.26 15.55
N LEU A 95 35.69 8.79 16.41
CA LEU A 95 34.53 9.58 16.03
C LEU A 95 34.76 11.05 16.28
N PHE A 96 35.22 11.40 17.48
CA PHE A 96 35.47 12.77 17.91
C PHE A 96 36.83 12.87 18.63
N GLN A 97 37.45 14.03 18.50
CA GLN A 97 38.55 14.48 19.36
C GLN A 97 38.07 15.70 20.13
N ILE A 98 38.06 15.60 21.46
CA ILE A 98 37.65 16.68 22.35
C ILE A 98 38.89 17.27 23.04
N LYS A 99 39.00 18.59 23.00
CA LYS A 99 39.96 19.36 23.76
C LYS A 99 39.33 19.81 25.06
N THR A 100 39.84 19.33 26.20
CA THR A 100 39.24 19.69 27.50
C THR A 100 39.41 21.18 27.83
N ILE A 101 38.57 21.72 28.72
CA ILE A 101 38.64 23.14 29.12
C ILE A 101 39.99 23.45 29.75
N GLU A 102 40.53 22.53 30.58
CA GLU A 102 41.85 22.71 31.24
C GLU A 102 42.95 22.81 30.18
N THR A 103 42.88 22.03 29.12
CA THR A 103 43.83 22.11 28.00
C THR A 103 43.67 23.40 27.22
N ALA A 104 42.44 23.83 26.96
CA ALA A 104 42.18 25.07 26.25
C ALA A 104 42.72 26.28 27.02
N ALA A 105 42.55 26.28 28.35
CA ALA A 105 43.10 27.32 29.26
C ALA A 105 44.63 27.27 29.30
N ALA A 106 45.20 26.04 29.41
CA ALA A 106 46.65 25.86 29.43
C ALA A 106 47.31 26.30 28.12
N ASP A 107 46.72 26.03 26.97
CA ASP A 107 47.20 26.48 25.65
C ASP A 107 47.20 28.00 25.54
N SER A 108 46.19 28.68 26.06
CA SER A 108 46.15 30.14 26.08
C SER A 108 47.28 30.75 26.94
N LEU A 109 47.59 30.10 28.08
CA LEU A 109 48.70 30.49 28.95
C LEU A 109 50.08 30.13 28.33
N ASN A 110 50.18 28.96 27.67
CA ASN A 110 51.40 28.52 27.02
C ASN A 110 51.79 29.39 25.80
N ILE A 111 50.80 29.89 25.08
CA ILE A 111 51.03 30.91 23.99
C ILE A 111 51.64 32.18 24.60
N LEU A 112 51.20 32.58 25.79
CA LEU A 112 51.71 33.78 26.48
C LEU A 112 53.14 33.57 27.08
N LEU A 113 53.47 32.33 27.50
CA LEU A 113 54.69 32.03 28.24
C LEU A 113 55.75 31.28 27.42
N GLY A 114 55.46 30.95 26.15
CA GLY A 114 56.43 30.26 25.26
C GLY A 114 56.77 28.83 25.68
N ASN A 115 55.97 28.19 26.52
CA ASN A 115 56.20 26.85 27.04
C ASN A 115 55.59 25.70 26.17
N LYS A 116 56.01 24.44 26.44
CA LYS A 116 55.58 23.26 25.71
C LYS A 116 54.08 22.99 25.85
N GLN A 117 53.40 22.72 24.72
CA GLN A 117 51.98 22.38 24.62
C GLN A 117 51.60 21.25 25.56
N PHE A 118 50.60 21.47 26.35
CA PHE A 118 49.90 20.46 27.13
C PHE A 118 48.89 19.75 26.22
N LYS A 119 49.10 18.48 25.86
CA LYS A 119 48.22 17.72 24.96
C LYS A 119 47.13 17.02 25.75
N GLY A 120 46.05 17.71 26.08
CA GLY A 120 44.87 17.14 26.72
C GLY A 120 43.71 16.91 25.72
N TYR A 121 43.99 16.08 24.72
CA TYR A 121 42.98 15.66 23.77
C TYR A 121 42.42 14.28 24.16
N ILE A 122 41.12 14.10 24.06
CA ILE A 122 40.44 12.83 24.34
C ILE A 122 39.74 12.39 23.06
N ASN A 123 40.10 11.20 22.56
CA ASN A 123 39.38 10.60 21.44
C ASN A 123 38.21 9.76 21.92
N LEU A 124 37.02 10.07 21.43
CA LEU A 124 35.84 9.24 21.57
C LEU A 124 35.80 8.26 20.40
N ARG A 125 35.72 6.96 20.75
CA ARG A 125 35.72 5.86 19.78
C ARG A 125 34.41 5.11 19.81
N ALA A 126 34.03 4.62 18.64
CA ALA A 126 32.92 3.69 18.49
C ALA A 126 33.18 2.38 19.23
N LYS A 127 32.14 1.85 19.87
CA LYS A 127 32.18 0.53 20.57
C LYS A 127 31.54 -0.57 19.74
N SER A 128 30.64 -0.20 18.81
CA SER A 128 29.88 -1.14 17.97
C SER A 128 30.08 -0.84 16.49
N ASP A 129 29.77 -1.82 15.65
CA ASP A 129 29.64 -1.65 14.21
C ASP A 129 28.28 -1.10 13.85
N GLY A 130 28.23 -0.35 12.75
CA GLY A 130 26.98 0.23 12.24
C GLY A 130 27.19 1.34 11.23
N VAL A 131 26.19 2.18 11.09
CA VAL A 131 26.21 3.39 10.28
C VAL A 131 25.97 4.59 11.19
N LEU A 132 26.72 5.67 11.00
CA LEU A 132 26.49 6.92 11.72
C LEU A 132 25.18 7.55 11.21
N THR A 133 24.13 7.53 12.03
CA THR A 133 22.80 8.02 11.63
C THR A 133 22.52 9.44 12.11
N GLU A 134 23.18 9.86 13.20
CA GLU A 134 23.02 11.22 13.75
C GLU A 134 24.39 11.80 14.14
N LEU A 135 24.56 13.09 13.86
CA LEU A 135 25.73 13.87 14.22
C LEU A 135 25.27 15.25 14.68
N ASN A 136 25.33 15.53 15.98
CA ASN A 136 24.72 16.72 16.57
C ASN A 136 25.73 17.87 16.80
N TYR A 137 27.02 17.60 16.68
CA TYR A 137 28.08 18.59 16.97
C TYR A 137 29.15 18.59 15.86
N HIS A 138 29.73 19.78 15.65
CA HIS A 138 30.74 20.03 14.63
C HIS A 138 32.04 20.51 15.27
N GLN A 139 33.10 20.58 14.47
CA GLN A 139 34.38 21.12 14.89
C GLN A 139 34.20 22.56 15.39
N GLY A 140 34.75 22.87 16.54
CA GLY A 140 34.66 24.16 17.22
C GLY A 140 33.55 24.30 18.23
N ASP A 141 32.55 23.40 18.23
CA ASP A 141 31.45 23.44 19.16
C ASP A 141 31.93 23.09 20.59
N PHE A 142 31.31 23.75 21.58
CA PHE A 142 31.47 23.41 22.98
C PHE A 142 30.47 22.34 23.38
N VAL A 143 30.94 21.34 24.15
CA VAL A 143 30.09 20.25 24.66
C VAL A 143 30.27 20.07 26.15
N SER A 144 29.15 19.75 26.83
CA SER A 144 29.12 19.43 28.26
C SER A 144 29.19 17.92 28.46
N ASN A 145 29.61 17.51 29.67
CA ASN A 145 29.60 16.09 29.99
C ASN A 145 28.21 15.48 29.88
N GLY A 146 28.08 14.33 29.22
CA GLY A 146 26.82 13.59 29.00
C GLY A 146 26.02 14.01 27.77
N GLU A 147 26.40 15.08 27.06
CA GLU A 147 25.71 15.50 25.85
C GLU A 147 25.78 14.46 24.74
N LEU A 148 24.68 14.29 23.98
CA LEU A 148 24.54 13.38 22.86
C LEU A 148 25.28 13.95 21.67
N LEU A 149 26.39 13.32 21.26
CA LEU A 149 27.21 13.76 20.14
C LEU A 149 26.79 13.11 18.83
N ALA A 150 26.54 11.81 18.86
CA ALA A 150 26.23 11.03 17.67
C ALA A 150 25.46 9.75 18.02
N VAL A 151 24.82 9.17 17.02
CA VAL A 151 24.17 7.86 17.10
C VAL A 151 24.73 6.96 16.00
N VAL A 152 25.22 5.77 16.38
CA VAL A 152 25.61 4.69 15.46
C VAL A 152 24.53 3.62 15.52
N SER A 153 23.85 3.41 14.41
CA SER A 153 22.75 2.43 14.30
C SER A 153 23.22 1.18 13.56
N ASN A 154 22.84 0.00 14.03
CA ASN A 154 23.16 -1.27 13.39
C ASN A 154 22.03 -1.70 12.44
N PRO A 155 22.19 -1.61 11.10
CA PRO A 155 21.17 -2.00 10.13
C PRO A 155 20.78 -3.49 10.21
N SER A 156 21.69 -4.37 10.67
CA SER A 156 21.41 -5.81 10.83
C SER A 156 20.39 -6.10 11.94
N SER A 157 20.19 -5.14 12.85
CA SER A 157 19.19 -5.23 13.91
C SER A 157 17.79 -4.78 13.48
N MET A 158 17.61 -4.45 12.20
CA MET A 158 16.36 -3.93 11.65
C MET A 158 15.18 -4.87 11.94
N ARG A 159 14.10 -4.28 12.40
CA ARG A 159 12.78 -4.89 12.56
C ARG A 159 11.74 -3.91 12.04
N ILE A 160 10.55 -4.42 11.83
CA ILE A 160 9.38 -3.59 11.62
C ILE A 160 8.59 -3.59 12.92
N GLU A 161 8.39 -2.42 13.46
CA GLU A 161 7.57 -2.18 14.64
C GLU A 161 6.13 -1.96 14.20
N VAL A 162 5.19 -2.64 14.84
CA VAL A 162 3.76 -2.53 14.58
C VAL A 162 2.98 -2.51 15.88
N ASN A 163 2.02 -1.60 15.98
CA ASN A 163 1.13 -1.49 17.13
C ASN A 163 -0.19 -2.18 16.82
N VAL A 164 -0.42 -3.32 17.46
CA VAL A 164 -1.58 -4.18 17.25
C VAL A 164 -2.67 -3.82 18.27
N PRO A 165 -3.91 -3.49 17.83
CA PRO A 165 -5.04 -3.31 18.73
C PRO A 165 -5.25 -4.55 19.62
N PHE A 166 -5.61 -4.35 20.89
CA PHE A 166 -5.72 -5.45 21.84
C PHE A 166 -6.75 -6.51 21.43
N GLU A 167 -7.79 -6.12 20.70
CA GLU A 167 -8.80 -7.03 20.13
C GLU A 167 -8.22 -8.00 19.07
N ASP A 168 -7.09 -7.63 18.42
CA ASP A 168 -6.43 -8.43 17.40
C ASP A 168 -5.20 -9.19 17.91
N VAL A 169 -4.82 -8.99 19.18
CA VAL A 169 -3.67 -9.68 19.78
C VAL A 169 -3.83 -11.21 19.71
N SER A 170 -5.02 -11.72 19.93
CA SER A 170 -5.28 -13.18 19.87
C SER A 170 -5.12 -13.76 18.45
N LYS A 171 -5.21 -12.94 17.42
CA LYS A 171 -5.02 -13.31 16.02
C LYS A 171 -3.55 -13.16 15.59
N THR A 172 -2.76 -12.34 16.32
CA THR A 172 -1.36 -12.00 16.03
C THR A 172 -0.43 -12.94 16.78
N ILE A 173 -0.12 -14.09 16.16
CA ILE A 173 0.63 -15.17 16.82
C ILE A 173 2.10 -15.06 16.48
N ILE A 174 2.98 -15.03 17.48
CA ILE A 174 4.45 -15.06 17.33
C ILE A 174 4.86 -16.32 16.55
N GLY A 175 5.79 -16.17 15.62
CA GLY A 175 6.27 -17.21 14.72
C GLY A 175 5.46 -17.38 13.44
N LYS A 176 4.31 -16.72 13.29
CA LYS A 176 3.54 -16.74 12.02
C LYS A 176 4.13 -15.81 10.97
N GLU A 177 3.96 -16.23 9.73
CA GLU A 177 4.28 -15.40 8.56
C GLU A 177 3.24 -14.27 8.39
N CYS A 178 3.71 -13.13 7.91
CA CYS A 178 2.90 -12.00 7.47
C CYS A 178 3.47 -11.43 6.18
N GLU A 179 2.67 -10.68 5.45
CA GLU A 179 3.10 -9.91 4.29
C GLU A 179 3.44 -8.48 4.74
N VAL A 180 4.53 -7.96 4.24
CA VAL A 180 4.98 -6.57 4.44
C VAL A 180 5.01 -5.91 3.08
N GLN A 181 4.18 -4.91 2.88
CA GLN A 181 4.15 -4.14 1.64
C GLN A 181 4.86 -2.81 1.84
N LEU A 182 5.87 -2.56 1.02
CA LEU A 182 6.63 -1.31 0.97
C LEU A 182 5.84 -0.22 0.23
N PRO A 183 6.20 1.08 0.41
CA PRO A 183 5.53 2.18 -0.29
C PRO A 183 5.60 2.13 -1.82
N ASP A 184 6.61 1.46 -2.38
CA ASP A 184 6.77 1.22 -3.82
C ASP A 184 5.89 0.08 -4.37
N GLY A 185 5.12 -0.58 -3.48
CA GLY A 185 4.25 -1.71 -3.81
C GLY A 185 4.94 -3.08 -3.72
N GLU A 186 6.26 -3.14 -3.48
CA GLU A 186 6.95 -4.41 -3.30
C GLU A 186 6.45 -5.13 -2.04
N LYS A 187 6.22 -6.45 -2.18
CA LYS A 187 5.72 -7.31 -1.12
C LYS A 187 6.82 -8.23 -0.62
N LEU A 188 7.09 -8.16 0.67
CA LEU A 188 8.09 -8.94 1.36
C LEU A 188 7.43 -9.89 2.35
N LYS A 189 8.07 -11.03 2.61
CA LYS A 189 7.65 -11.93 3.69
C LYS A 189 8.30 -11.52 5.00
N GLY A 190 7.48 -11.39 6.03
CA GLY A 190 7.91 -11.19 7.42
C GLY A 190 7.47 -12.34 8.32
N ILE A 191 8.11 -12.45 9.47
CA ILE A 191 7.72 -13.33 10.57
C ILE A 191 7.52 -12.47 11.80
N ILE A 192 6.41 -12.65 12.50
CA ILE A 192 6.16 -12.02 13.80
C ILE A 192 7.18 -12.58 14.80
N ASP A 193 8.19 -11.76 15.14
CA ASP A 193 9.38 -12.18 15.89
C ASP A 193 9.09 -12.22 17.41
N ARG A 194 8.58 -11.11 17.94
CA ARG A 194 8.31 -10.94 19.37
C ARG A 194 7.34 -9.80 19.63
N SER A 195 6.85 -9.71 20.87
CA SER A 195 6.03 -8.57 21.33
C SER A 195 6.58 -8.01 22.63
N ILE A 196 6.24 -6.77 22.92
CA ILE A 196 6.46 -6.18 24.25
C ILE A 196 5.24 -6.53 25.11
N PRO A 197 5.39 -7.15 26.30
CA PRO A 197 4.26 -7.52 27.17
C PRO A 197 3.74 -6.28 27.94
N LYS A 198 3.39 -5.24 27.20
CA LYS A 198 2.85 -3.97 27.70
C LYS A 198 1.87 -3.42 26.69
N VAL A 199 0.73 -2.97 27.17
CA VAL A 199 -0.27 -2.26 26.38
C VAL A 199 -0.10 -0.77 26.60
N ASP A 200 -0.10 0.00 25.54
CA ASP A 200 -0.20 1.46 25.61
C ASP A 200 -1.61 1.83 26.07
N SER A 201 -1.71 2.57 27.18
CA SER A 201 -2.99 2.91 27.80
C SER A 201 -3.83 3.90 27.00
N ALA A 202 -3.20 4.74 26.16
CA ALA A 202 -3.89 5.74 25.36
C ALA A 202 -4.47 5.14 24.08
N THR A 203 -3.71 4.28 23.39
CA THR A 203 -4.10 3.69 22.11
C THR A 203 -4.69 2.29 22.23
N GLN A 204 -4.58 1.66 23.40
CA GLN A 204 -5.01 0.27 23.66
C GLN A 204 -4.34 -0.72 22.69
N THR A 205 -3.08 -0.47 22.33
CA THR A 205 -2.29 -1.30 21.41
C THR A 205 -1.14 -1.98 22.14
N GLN A 206 -0.71 -3.13 21.61
CA GLN A 206 0.50 -3.84 22.03
C GLN A 206 1.51 -3.81 20.89
N THR A 207 2.76 -3.49 21.21
CA THR A 207 3.84 -3.42 20.22
C THR A 207 4.38 -4.82 19.89
N TYR A 208 4.44 -5.12 18.60
CA TYR A 208 5.05 -6.30 18.01
C TYR A 208 6.20 -5.91 17.08
N PHE A 209 7.17 -6.83 16.95
CA PHE A 209 8.28 -6.70 16.01
C PHE A 209 8.21 -7.80 14.98
N ILE A 210 8.41 -7.42 13.72
CA ILE A 210 8.42 -8.33 12.58
C ILE A 210 9.83 -8.34 12.00
N LYS A 211 10.34 -9.55 11.76
CA LYS A 211 11.61 -9.78 11.07
C LYS A 211 11.35 -10.17 9.62
N LEU A 212 12.02 -9.54 8.68
CA LEU A 212 11.97 -9.98 7.28
C LEU A 212 12.65 -11.33 7.11
N VAL A 213 12.04 -12.22 6.32
CA VAL A 213 12.58 -13.55 6.02
C VAL A 213 13.86 -13.43 5.20
N LEU A 214 13.86 -12.58 4.18
CA LEU A 214 15.03 -12.23 3.41
C LEU A 214 15.53 -10.86 3.84
N TYR A 215 16.83 -10.77 4.10
CA TYR A 215 17.42 -9.48 4.45
C TYR A 215 17.30 -8.50 3.29
N LYS A 216 16.73 -7.35 3.58
CA LYS A 216 16.72 -6.18 2.70
C LYS A 216 17.13 -4.97 3.52
N SER A 217 18.11 -4.22 3.04
CA SER A 217 18.48 -2.96 3.66
C SER A 217 17.39 -1.93 3.39
N LEU A 218 16.70 -1.52 4.45
CA LEU A 218 15.68 -0.48 4.42
C LEU A 218 16.11 0.65 5.34
N PRO A 219 15.77 1.91 5.02
CA PRO A 219 16.03 3.03 5.93
C PRO A 219 15.21 2.88 7.21
N GLU A 220 15.64 3.52 8.29
CA GLU A 220 14.85 3.65 9.51
C GLU A 220 13.62 4.55 9.26
N ASP A 221 12.57 4.37 10.06
CA ASP A 221 11.31 5.14 10.01
C ASP A 221 10.55 5.03 8.66
N LEU A 222 10.84 4.02 7.84
CA LEU A 222 10.05 3.74 6.65
C LEU A 222 8.70 3.15 7.04
N ASN A 223 7.62 3.85 6.67
CA ASN A 223 6.26 3.34 6.88
C ASN A 223 5.96 2.19 5.90
N VAL A 224 5.38 1.12 6.41
CA VAL A 224 5.01 -0.08 5.66
C VAL A 224 3.62 -0.56 6.05
N LEU A 225 2.93 -1.22 5.11
CA LEU A 225 1.66 -1.89 5.38
C LEU A 225 1.93 -3.35 5.71
N ILE A 226 1.35 -3.84 6.79
CA ILE A 226 1.51 -5.20 7.27
C ILE A 226 0.17 -5.91 7.16
N ARG A 227 0.17 -7.08 6.53
CA ARG A 227 -0.99 -7.97 6.41
C ARG A 227 -0.72 -9.27 7.18
N ILE A 228 -1.41 -9.44 8.28
CA ILE A 228 -1.30 -10.63 9.13
C ILE A 228 -2.45 -11.57 8.80
N PRO A 229 -2.19 -12.75 8.21
CA PRO A 229 -3.24 -13.70 7.90
C PRO A 229 -3.79 -14.34 9.18
N PHE A 230 -5.10 -14.37 9.30
CA PHE A 230 -5.79 -15.14 10.32
C PHE A 230 -6.93 -15.94 9.66
N ASN A 231 -7.56 -16.84 10.38
CA ASN A 231 -8.72 -17.60 9.89
C ASN A 231 -8.53 -18.21 8.50
N LYS A 232 -7.40 -18.94 8.29
CA LYS A 232 -7.13 -19.62 7.02
C LYS A 232 -8.05 -20.83 6.86
N LEU A 233 -8.89 -20.80 5.83
CA LEU A 233 -9.70 -21.93 5.40
C LEU A 233 -9.07 -22.60 4.17
N ASN A 234 -8.99 -23.91 4.21
CA ASN A 234 -8.47 -24.71 3.10
C ASN A 234 -9.64 -25.46 2.44
N ASN A 235 -9.47 -25.83 1.17
CA ASN A 235 -10.44 -26.61 0.40
C ASN A 235 -11.84 -25.99 0.37
N VAL A 236 -11.92 -24.68 0.18
CA VAL A 236 -13.17 -23.95 0.03
C VAL A 236 -13.44 -23.63 -1.43
N LEU A 237 -14.72 -23.68 -1.81
CA LEU A 237 -15.13 -23.21 -3.13
C LEU A 237 -15.06 -21.69 -3.16
N ALA A 238 -14.31 -21.14 -4.09
CA ALA A 238 -14.09 -19.71 -4.22
C ALA A 238 -14.26 -19.21 -5.65
N LEU A 239 -14.56 -17.93 -5.76
CA LEU A 239 -14.59 -17.19 -7.02
C LEU A 239 -13.71 -15.94 -6.89
N PRO A 240 -13.22 -15.39 -8.00
CA PRO A 240 -12.66 -14.05 -8.01
C PRO A 240 -13.68 -13.03 -7.48
N ARG A 241 -13.24 -12.11 -6.62
CA ARG A 241 -14.11 -11.09 -6.01
C ARG A 241 -14.86 -10.26 -7.07
N SER A 242 -14.22 -10.03 -8.24
CA SER A 242 -14.82 -9.29 -9.36
C SER A 242 -16.05 -9.93 -9.97
N SER A 243 -16.27 -11.23 -9.78
CA SER A 243 -17.48 -11.93 -10.24
C SER A 243 -18.68 -11.78 -9.28
N LEU A 244 -18.43 -11.28 -8.05
CA LEU A 244 -19.46 -11.09 -7.03
C LEU A 244 -20.21 -9.79 -7.27
N LEU A 245 -21.53 -9.89 -7.38
CA LEU A 245 -22.44 -8.77 -7.51
C LEU A 245 -23.25 -8.61 -6.23
N THR A 246 -23.62 -7.36 -5.91
CA THR A 246 -24.39 -7.04 -4.71
C THR A 246 -25.38 -5.90 -4.99
N ASN A 247 -26.42 -5.81 -4.17
CA ASN A 247 -27.33 -4.68 -4.16
C ASN A 247 -26.69 -3.46 -3.48
N VAL A 248 -27.37 -2.31 -3.52
CA VAL A 248 -26.91 -1.05 -2.94
C VAL A 248 -26.68 -1.16 -1.43
N THR A 249 -27.48 -1.94 -0.72
CA THR A 249 -27.41 -2.16 0.74
C THR A 249 -26.36 -3.21 1.13
N GLN A 250 -25.78 -3.93 0.17
CA GLN A 250 -24.78 -4.98 0.37
C GLN A 250 -25.23 -6.12 1.31
N ASP A 251 -26.51 -6.42 1.31
CA ASP A 251 -27.11 -7.50 2.11
C ASP A 251 -27.47 -8.73 1.27
N SER A 252 -27.47 -8.60 -0.05
CA SER A 252 -27.80 -9.66 -1.00
C SER A 252 -26.68 -9.80 -2.04
N PHE A 253 -26.20 -11.03 -2.21
CA PHE A 253 -25.08 -11.35 -3.08
C PHE A 253 -25.49 -12.36 -4.14
N TRP A 254 -25.04 -12.15 -5.37
CA TRP A 254 -25.27 -13.08 -6.48
C TRP A 254 -24.11 -13.07 -7.47
N VAL A 255 -24.13 -14.03 -8.35
CA VAL A 255 -23.28 -14.12 -9.54
C VAL A 255 -24.15 -14.35 -10.76
N MET A 256 -23.64 -14.04 -11.95
CA MET A 256 -24.29 -14.35 -13.21
C MET A 256 -23.71 -15.64 -13.74
N LYS A 257 -24.48 -16.76 -13.62
CA LYS A 257 -24.10 -18.09 -14.09
C LYS A 257 -24.55 -18.27 -15.53
N LEU A 258 -23.69 -18.74 -16.40
CA LEU A 258 -24.04 -19.11 -17.76
C LEU A 258 -24.77 -20.45 -17.77
N ILE A 259 -25.93 -20.50 -18.44
CA ILE A 259 -26.67 -21.72 -18.73
C ILE A 259 -26.34 -22.28 -20.11
N ASN A 260 -25.84 -21.43 -21.00
CA ASN A 260 -25.25 -21.73 -22.31
C ASN A 260 -24.29 -20.60 -22.68
N ASP A 261 -23.61 -20.69 -23.82
CA ASP A 261 -22.57 -19.74 -24.21
C ASP A 261 -23.11 -18.32 -24.56
N SER A 262 -24.42 -18.09 -24.53
CA SER A 262 -25.03 -16.80 -24.88
C SER A 262 -26.06 -16.29 -23.86
N THR A 263 -26.30 -17.04 -22.77
CA THR A 263 -27.33 -16.67 -21.79
C THR A 263 -26.81 -16.86 -20.38
N ALA A 264 -26.88 -15.81 -19.57
CA ALA A 264 -26.54 -15.84 -18.16
C ALA A 264 -27.78 -15.61 -17.28
N ILE A 265 -27.83 -16.27 -16.13
CA ILE A 265 -28.89 -16.14 -15.12
C ILE A 265 -28.31 -15.70 -13.77
N LYS A 266 -29.03 -14.87 -13.07
CA LYS A 266 -28.73 -14.47 -11.71
C LYS A 266 -28.86 -15.66 -10.77
N THR A 267 -27.78 -15.99 -10.08
CA THR A 267 -27.71 -17.08 -9.12
C THR A 267 -27.34 -16.50 -7.76
N ASN A 268 -28.29 -16.50 -6.81
CA ASN A 268 -28.04 -16.02 -5.47
C ASN A 268 -27.06 -16.93 -4.75
N ILE A 269 -26.11 -16.31 -4.04
CA ILE A 269 -25.12 -17.02 -3.25
C ILE A 269 -25.08 -16.47 -1.82
N LYS A 270 -24.57 -17.29 -0.92
CA LYS A 270 -24.18 -16.87 0.42
C LYS A 270 -22.65 -16.78 0.43
N LYS A 271 -22.11 -15.57 0.65
CA LYS A 271 -20.66 -15.39 0.76
C LYS A 271 -20.17 -15.84 2.14
N GLY A 272 -18.96 -16.41 2.17
CA GLY A 272 -18.18 -16.64 3.37
C GLY A 272 -17.12 -15.56 3.57
N ILE A 273 -15.90 -15.97 3.94
CA ILE A 273 -14.78 -15.06 4.04
C ILE A 273 -14.38 -14.54 2.66
N GLU A 274 -13.86 -13.31 2.63
CA GLU A 274 -13.37 -12.68 1.40
C GLU A 274 -12.06 -11.95 1.68
N ASN A 275 -11.26 -11.85 0.62
CA ASN A 275 -10.06 -10.99 0.62
C ASN A 275 -10.04 -10.15 -0.67
N ASP A 276 -8.94 -9.46 -0.93
CA ASP A 276 -8.82 -8.57 -2.10
C ASP A 276 -9.08 -9.26 -3.44
N SER A 277 -8.80 -10.57 -3.55
CA SER A 277 -8.83 -11.31 -4.79
C SER A 277 -9.97 -12.31 -4.88
N LEU A 278 -10.37 -12.90 -3.77
CA LEU A 278 -11.25 -14.07 -3.71
C LEU A 278 -12.39 -13.89 -2.73
N VAL A 279 -13.50 -14.55 -3.02
CA VAL A 279 -14.65 -14.72 -2.12
C VAL A 279 -14.99 -16.19 -1.99
N GLN A 280 -15.17 -16.66 -0.76
CA GLN A 280 -15.68 -18.00 -0.48
C GLN A 280 -17.19 -18.05 -0.77
N ILE A 281 -17.61 -19.12 -1.45
CA ILE A 281 -19.02 -19.39 -1.74
C ILE A 281 -19.55 -20.44 -0.78
N LEU A 282 -20.59 -20.06 -0.04
CA LEU A 282 -21.31 -20.96 0.86
C LEU A 282 -22.68 -21.28 0.26
N ASN A 283 -23.14 -22.54 0.39
CA ASN A 283 -24.50 -22.97 0.06
C ASN A 283 -25.02 -22.41 -1.27
N SER A 284 -24.35 -22.72 -2.36
CA SER A 284 -24.76 -22.34 -3.70
C SER A 284 -24.98 -23.58 -4.58
N ASN A 285 -25.80 -23.40 -5.62
CA ASN A 285 -25.94 -24.41 -6.70
C ASN A 285 -24.82 -24.28 -7.73
N LEU A 286 -23.63 -23.82 -7.30
CA LEU A 286 -22.45 -23.66 -8.15
C LEU A 286 -21.50 -24.82 -7.96
N ASN A 287 -21.08 -25.39 -9.08
CA ASN A 287 -20.08 -26.44 -9.17
C ASN A 287 -18.80 -25.89 -9.83
N PRO A 288 -17.63 -26.53 -9.66
CA PRO A 288 -16.39 -26.12 -10.33
C PRO A 288 -16.47 -26.03 -11.86
N ASP A 289 -17.37 -26.80 -12.49
CA ASP A 289 -17.55 -26.81 -13.95
C ASP A 289 -18.43 -25.67 -14.48
N ASP A 290 -19.10 -24.94 -13.61
CA ASP A 290 -20.00 -23.86 -14.00
C ASP A 290 -19.22 -22.65 -14.51
N LYS A 291 -19.68 -22.02 -15.59
CA LYS A 291 -19.15 -20.75 -16.07
C LYS A 291 -19.89 -19.62 -15.38
N VAL A 292 -19.13 -18.67 -14.82
CA VAL A 292 -19.64 -17.48 -14.14
C VAL A 292 -19.03 -16.24 -14.79
N ILE A 293 -19.81 -15.18 -14.94
CA ILE A 293 -19.30 -13.91 -15.46
C ILE A 293 -18.27 -13.31 -14.48
N LEU A 294 -17.09 -13.02 -14.98
CA LEU A 294 -16.01 -12.39 -14.25
C LEU A 294 -16.10 -10.84 -14.31
N THR A 295 -16.30 -10.32 -15.54
CA THR A 295 -16.49 -8.87 -15.79
C THR A 295 -17.63 -8.65 -16.78
N GLY A 296 -18.23 -7.46 -16.76
CA GLY A 296 -19.39 -7.12 -17.61
C GLY A 296 -20.74 -7.54 -17.03
N GLY A 297 -20.78 -8.11 -15.83
CA GLY A 297 -22.03 -8.59 -15.20
C GLY A 297 -22.85 -7.50 -14.51
N TYR A 298 -22.30 -6.32 -14.29
CA TYR A 298 -22.99 -5.25 -13.57
C TYR A 298 -24.15 -4.65 -14.38
N GLY A 299 -25.31 -4.51 -13.74
CA GLY A 299 -26.50 -3.94 -14.39
C GLY A 299 -27.25 -4.88 -15.32
N LEU A 300 -26.82 -6.14 -15.46
CA LEU A 300 -27.57 -7.13 -16.22
C LEU A 300 -28.89 -7.49 -15.54
N PRO A 301 -29.97 -7.73 -16.29
CA PRO A 301 -31.22 -8.27 -15.73
C PRO A 301 -31.03 -9.71 -15.22
N ASP A 302 -32.00 -10.23 -14.47
CA ASP A 302 -31.94 -11.56 -13.86
C ASP A 302 -31.70 -12.70 -14.88
N THR A 303 -32.07 -12.48 -16.15
CA THR A 303 -31.69 -13.31 -17.31
C THR A 303 -31.21 -12.37 -18.40
N ALA A 304 -30.00 -12.54 -18.85
CA ALA A 304 -29.34 -11.66 -19.81
C ALA A 304 -28.74 -12.44 -20.99
N LYS A 305 -28.81 -11.84 -22.19
CA LYS A 305 -28.04 -12.30 -23.33
C LYS A 305 -26.65 -11.70 -23.27
N VAL A 306 -25.64 -12.54 -23.41
CA VAL A 306 -24.23 -12.18 -23.27
C VAL A 306 -23.41 -12.74 -24.43
N GLU A 307 -22.27 -12.14 -24.69
CA GLU A 307 -21.27 -12.60 -25.67
C GLU A 307 -19.93 -12.74 -24.93
N ILE A 308 -19.37 -13.94 -24.98
CA ILE A 308 -18.10 -14.23 -24.29
C ILE A 308 -16.95 -13.64 -25.10
N GLU A 309 -16.24 -12.66 -24.54
CA GLU A 309 -14.98 -12.16 -25.10
C GLU A 309 -13.89 -13.23 -24.96
N LYS A 310 -13.10 -13.40 -26.04
CA LYS A 310 -12.01 -14.37 -26.11
C LYS A 310 -10.71 -13.80 -25.53
#